data_f023f686a06dc8efe50bb899faed998d
#
_entry.id   f023f686a06dc8efe50bb899faed998d
#
_cell.length_a   1.000
_cell.length_b   1.000
_cell.length_c   1.000
_cell.angle_alpha   90.00
_cell.angle_beta   90.00
_cell.angle_gamma   90.00
#
_symmetry.space_group_name_H-M   'P 1'
#
loop_
_entity.id
_entity.type
_entity.pdbx_description
1 polymer ?
#
loop_
_entity_poly.entity_id
_entity_poly.type
_entity_poly.pdbx_seq_one_letter_code
_entity_poly.pdbx_strand_id
1 'polypeptide(L)'
;MKFGEVPVAEAEGATLAHSLKLGTTALKKGHVLSRADIDVIASSGLSAITVARLDPGDVGENEAAQRVAAAVVGPGITAAAPFTGRVNLHAAAHGLLVFDRDRLDRFNLVDEAITLGTLTPFTVVEPGQMAATVKIIPFAAPEAAVKVCVQAAIAEGPLLRVAPFRALSVGLVQTRLPGLKESILDKTRQVTDARLTALGCHLALEERCAHATVELASRIRGAMGDGIDLLLIHGASAILDRRDVIPAAITAAGGQVDHFGMPVDPGNLLLLGHVGDRVVLGLPGCARSPKVNGFDWVLERLVAGLPVRSAEIMRMGSGGLLAEIPSRPLPRAEAKPEPEKKEAKVGGPRIGAVLLAAGRSTRMGGVNKLLSEIDGVPMVTRVAQRLLASKARPIIAVLGNQADKIDAVLGKLPVERVRNPDFADGLSTSLRRGIVALPPDLDGALICLGDMPLISGRHIDRLIAAFNPIEGRAIIVPTRRGKRGNPVLWSKRFFPEMAELGGDVGAKHLIGEHAELVGEVEMDDDAILVDIDTPEALDAVRQKRRPAVEAAC
;
A
#
# COMPACT_ATOMS: atom_id res chain seq x y z
N MET A 1 -1.49 18.94 -43.41
CA MET A 1 -0.62 20.01 -42.87
C MET A 1 0.80 19.84 -43.40
N LYS A 2 1.44 20.88 -43.94
CA LYS A 2 2.86 20.88 -44.35
C LYS A 2 3.70 21.49 -43.24
N PHE A 3 4.72 20.76 -42.79
CA PHE A 3 5.64 21.21 -41.76
C PHE A 3 7.06 21.21 -42.29
N GLY A 4 7.78 22.31 -42.12
CA GLY A 4 9.15 22.41 -42.61
C GLY A 4 9.69 23.83 -42.62
N GLU A 5 10.93 23.95 -43.06
CA GLU A 5 11.60 25.22 -43.27
C GLU A 5 11.16 25.87 -44.57
N VAL A 6 10.80 27.14 -44.51
CA VAL A 6 10.42 27.94 -45.65
C VAL A 6 11.17 29.28 -45.66
N PRO A 7 11.39 29.91 -46.82
CA PRO A 7 11.88 31.29 -46.89
C PRO A 7 11.00 32.23 -46.09
N VAL A 8 11.59 33.17 -45.35
CA VAL A 8 10.84 34.13 -44.52
C VAL A 8 9.76 34.86 -45.33
N ALA A 9 10.07 35.28 -46.57
CA ALA A 9 9.14 35.97 -47.46
C ALA A 9 7.87 35.15 -47.79
N GLU A 10 7.93 33.84 -47.72
CA GLU A 10 6.83 32.93 -48.02
C GLU A 10 6.06 32.47 -46.77
N ALA A 11 6.48 32.90 -45.59
CA ALA A 11 5.93 32.37 -44.33
C ALA A 11 4.67 33.09 -43.83
N GLU A 12 4.20 34.13 -44.55
CA GLU A 12 2.97 34.82 -44.16
C GLU A 12 1.76 33.88 -44.12
N GLY A 13 0.95 33.99 -43.04
CA GLY A 13 -0.20 33.14 -42.80
C GLY A 13 0.14 31.73 -42.26
N ALA A 14 1.42 31.37 -42.20
CA ALA A 14 1.84 30.09 -41.60
C ALA A 14 1.99 30.21 -40.06
N THR A 15 1.89 29.08 -39.36
CA THR A 15 2.06 29.00 -37.91
C THR A 15 3.53 28.75 -37.57
N LEU A 16 4.11 29.57 -36.70
CA LEU A 16 5.50 29.47 -36.27
C LEU A 16 5.72 28.20 -35.45
N ALA A 17 6.65 27.33 -35.89
CA ALA A 17 6.91 26.04 -35.24
C ALA A 17 7.72 26.16 -33.95
N HIS A 18 8.61 27.15 -33.86
CA HIS A 18 9.49 27.39 -32.72
C HIS A 18 9.46 28.87 -32.32
N SER A 19 9.57 29.16 -31.02
CA SER A 19 9.64 30.55 -30.56
C SER A 19 10.91 31.23 -31.11
N LEU A 20 10.78 32.45 -31.66
CA LEU A 20 11.88 33.27 -32.12
C LEU A 20 12.09 34.46 -31.19
N LYS A 21 13.33 34.73 -30.81
CA LYS A 21 13.75 35.95 -30.12
C LYS A 21 14.44 36.87 -31.10
N LEU A 22 13.83 38.05 -31.36
CA LEU A 22 14.25 39.03 -32.34
C LEU A 22 14.55 40.34 -31.62
N GLY A 23 15.74 40.44 -31.01
CA GLY A 23 16.11 41.58 -30.16
C GLY A 23 15.20 41.67 -28.91
N THR A 24 14.41 42.74 -28.83
CA THR A 24 13.42 42.98 -27.76
C THR A 24 12.07 42.30 -27.99
N THR A 25 11.81 41.83 -29.22
CA THR A 25 10.54 41.15 -29.60
C THR A 25 10.69 39.66 -29.54
N ALA A 26 9.68 38.96 -29.01
CA ALA A 26 9.62 37.50 -28.98
C ALA A 26 8.32 37.01 -29.62
N LEU A 27 8.43 36.27 -30.72
CA LEU A 27 7.32 35.56 -31.34
C LEU A 27 7.28 34.14 -30.74
N LYS A 28 6.12 33.76 -30.22
CA LYS A 28 5.96 32.44 -29.54
C LYS A 28 5.62 31.33 -30.55
N LYS A 29 5.99 30.12 -30.26
CA LYS A 29 5.49 28.90 -30.93
C LYS A 29 3.96 28.96 -31.02
N GLY A 30 3.41 28.59 -32.17
CA GLY A 30 1.96 28.62 -32.43
C GLY A 30 1.41 29.97 -32.89
N HIS A 31 2.26 31.00 -32.98
CA HIS A 31 1.87 32.31 -33.51
C HIS A 31 1.66 32.23 -35.04
N VAL A 32 0.52 32.70 -35.52
CA VAL A 32 0.25 32.83 -36.98
C VAL A 32 0.94 34.09 -37.46
N LEU A 33 1.84 33.95 -38.42
CA LEU A 33 2.71 35.02 -38.89
C LEU A 33 1.91 36.02 -39.76
N SER A 34 1.87 37.26 -39.31
CA SER A 34 1.37 38.39 -40.10
C SER A 34 2.46 38.95 -40.99
N ARG A 35 2.06 39.83 -41.94
CA ARG A 35 3.01 40.56 -42.78
C ARG A 35 4.01 41.37 -41.96
N ALA A 36 3.56 42.03 -40.89
CA ALA A 36 4.42 42.78 -40.00
C ALA A 36 5.47 41.89 -39.27
N ASP A 37 5.08 40.65 -38.90
CA ASP A 37 6.01 39.69 -38.29
C ASP A 37 7.09 39.28 -39.31
N ILE A 38 6.71 39.05 -40.58
CA ILE A 38 7.63 38.73 -41.66
C ILE A 38 8.69 39.83 -41.84
N ASP A 39 8.27 41.09 -41.84
CA ASP A 39 9.18 42.24 -41.97
C ASP A 39 10.16 42.35 -40.79
N VAL A 40 9.70 42.06 -39.57
CA VAL A 40 10.55 42.01 -38.35
C VAL A 40 11.53 40.87 -38.43
N ILE A 41 11.09 39.65 -38.81
CA ILE A 41 11.94 38.46 -38.94
C ILE A 41 13.01 38.71 -40.02
N ALA A 42 12.63 39.23 -41.20
CA ALA A 42 13.57 39.52 -42.29
C ALA A 42 14.63 40.54 -41.86
N SER A 43 14.24 41.57 -41.06
CA SER A 43 15.15 42.59 -40.56
C SER A 43 16.15 42.04 -39.52
N SER A 44 15.90 40.88 -38.94
CA SER A 44 16.82 40.20 -38.00
C SER A 44 17.93 39.38 -38.68
N GLY A 45 17.92 39.33 -40.03
CA GLY A 45 18.92 38.58 -40.81
C GLY A 45 18.62 37.10 -41.01
N LEU A 46 17.45 36.59 -40.55
CA LEU A 46 17.01 35.23 -40.81
C LEU A 46 16.48 35.14 -42.27
N SER A 47 16.98 34.14 -43.02
CA SER A 47 16.55 33.87 -44.41
C SER A 47 15.42 32.85 -44.48
N ALA A 48 15.36 31.93 -43.53
CA ALA A 48 14.36 30.87 -43.48
C ALA A 48 13.94 30.57 -42.02
N ILE A 49 12.74 30.05 -41.86
CA ILE A 49 12.14 29.67 -40.55
C ILE A 49 11.29 28.41 -40.71
N THR A 50 11.20 27.64 -39.63
CA THR A 50 10.35 26.45 -39.59
C THR A 50 8.91 26.83 -39.21
N VAL A 51 7.97 26.47 -40.08
CA VAL A 51 6.55 26.75 -39.93
C VAL A 51 5.68 25.54 -40.19
N ALA A 52 4.45 25.62 -39.72
CA ALA A 52 3.36 24.72 -40.09
C ALA A 52 2.36 25.48 -40.97
N ARG A 53 1.99 24.90 -42.10
CA ARG A 53 0.98 25.44 -43.01
C ARG A 53 -0.17 24.45 -43.15
N LEU A 54 -1.38 24.88 -42.79
CA LEU A 54 -2.56 24.03 -42.88
C LEU A 54 -2.89 23.78 -44.36
N ASP A 55 -3.21 22.53 -44.68
CA ASP A 55 -3.77 22.17 -45.98
C ASP A 55 -5.28 22.44 -46.02
N PRO A 56 -5.89 22.60 -47.21
CA PRO A 56 -7.35 22.63 -47.29
C PRO A 56 -7.97 21.38 -46.65
N GLY A 57 -8.87 21.58 -45.70
CA GLY A 57 -9.48 20.49 -44.92
C GLY A 57 -8.77 20.13 -43.61
N ASP A 58 -7.78 20.90 -43.20
CA ASP A 58 -7.25 20.85 -41.86
C ASP A 58 -7.99 21.78 -40.90
N VAL A 59 -8.14 21.37 -39.66
CA VAL A 59 -8.68 22.15 -38.54
C VAL A 59 -7.55 22.49 -37.57
N GLY A 60 -7.43 23.76 -37.21
CA GLY A 60 -6.41 24.24 -36.27
C GLY A 60 -6.51 23.55 -34.89
N GLU A 61 -5.37 23.39 -34.25
CA GLU A 61 -5.24 22.56 -33.01
C GLU A 61 -6.25 22.95 -31.91
N ASN A 62 -6.49 24.25 -31.67
CA ASN A 62 -7.40 24.68 -30.60
C ASN A 62 -8.87 24.41 -30.94
N GLU A 63 -9.28 24.65 -32.19
CA GLU A 63 -10.64 24.37 -32.67
C GLU A 63 -10.90 22.85 -32.66
N ALA A 64 -9.98 22.05 -33.18
CA ALA A 64 -10.10 20.60 -33.18
C ALA A 64 -10.19 20.06 -31.73
N ALA A 65 -9.32 20.53 -30.82
CA ALA A 65 -9.37 20.14 -29.42
C ALA A 65 -10.70 20.51 -28.74
N GLN A 66 -11.22 21.70 -29.02
CA GLN A 66 -12.50 22.16 -28.48
C GLN A 66 -13.68 21.31 -28.99
N ARG A 67 -13.75 21.03 -30.28
CA ARG A 67 -14.82 20.22 -30.90
C ARG A 67 -14.82 18.79 -30.37
N VAL A 68 -13.64 18.17 -30.25
CA VAL A 68 -13.47 16.83 -29.69
C VAL A 68 -13.83 16.82 -28.21
N ALA A 69 -13.34 17.78 -27.42
CA ALA A 69 -13.64 17.87 -26.01
C ALA A 69 -15.15 18.02 -25.73
N ALA A 70 -15.83 18.86 -26.50
CA ALA A 70 -17.28 19.04 -26.39
C ALA A 70 -18.07 17.75 -26.66
N ALA A 71 -17.59 16.90 -27.57
CA ALA A 71 -18.22 15.60 -27.85
C ALA A 71 -17.95 14.53 -26.79
N VAL A 72 -16.79 14.59 -26.14
CA VAL A 72 -16.35 13.63 -25.12
C VAL A 72 -17.04 13.87 -23.78
N VAL A 73 -17.31 15.14 -23.43
CA VAL A 73 -17.84 15.56 -22.13
C VAL A 73 -19.28 15.09 -21.91
N GLY A 74 -19.50 14.42 -20.80
CA GLY A 74 -20.81 14.04 -20.30
C GLY A 74 -21.10 14.62 -18.91
N PRO A 75 -22.19 14.17 -18.26
CA PRO A 75 -22.60 14.64 -16.93
C PRO A 75 -21.46 14.57 -15.90
N GLY A 76 -21.32 15.63 -15.11
CA GLY A 76 -20.31 15.70 -14.04
C GLY A 76 -18.89 16.00 -14.52
N ILE A 77 -18.69 16.40 -15.78
CA ILE A 77 -17.40 16.83 -16.32
C ILE A 77 -17.53 18.25 -16.92
N THR A 78 -16.52 19.07 -16.70
CA THR A 78 -16.37 20.40 -17.30
C THR A 78 -15.10 20.47 -18.14
N ALA A 79 -15.18 21.18 -19.27
CA ALA A 79 -14.03 21.41 -20.16
C ALA A 79 -13.44 22.80 -19.90
N ALA A 80 -12.11 22.88 -19.81
CA ALA A 80 -11.39 24.15 -19.79
C ALA A 80 -11.35 24.78 -21.19
N ALA A 81 -10.97 26.06 -21.28
CA ALA A 81 -10.71 26.69 -22.57
C ALA A 81 -9.54 26.01 -23.30
N PRO A 82 -9.60 25.91 -24.64
CA PRO A 82 -8.51 25.34 -25.42
C PRO A 82 -7.26 26.22 -25.36
N PHE A 83 -6.11 25.60 -25.19
CA PHE A 83 -4.83 26.28 -25.20
C PHE A 83 -3.74 25.36 -25.79
N THR A 84 -3.03 25.81 -26.81
CA THR A 84 -1.97 25.04 -27.49
C THR A 84 -2.40 23.63 -27.89
N GLY A 85 -3.59 23.49 -28.50
CA GLY A 85 -4.16 22.23 -28.94
C GLY A 85 -4.59 21.29 -27.79
N ARG A 86 -4.76 21.81 -26.58
CA ARG A 86 -5.15 21.02 -25.38
C ARG A 86 -6.43 21.57 -24.78
N VAL A 87 -7.29 20.64 -24.34
CA VAL A 87 -8.43 20.92 -23.46
C VAL A 87 -8.38 19.96 -22.28
N ASN A 88 -8.25 20.50 -21.09
CA ASN A 88 -8.32 19.72 -19.85
C ASN A 88 -9.77 19.54 -19.42
N LEU A 89 -10.12 18.33 -18.99
CA LEU A 89 -11.44 17.95 -18.53
C LEU A 89 -11.40 17.71 -17.02
N HIS A 90 -12.25 18.41 -16.27
CA HIS A 90 -12.25 18.36 -14.81
C HIS A 90 -13.57 17.78 -14.29
N ALA A 91 -13.50 17.04 -13.21
CA ALA A 91 -14.66 16.57 -12.49
C ALA A 91 -15.42 17.76 -11.88
N ALA A 92 -16.74 17.77 -12.01
CA ALA A 92 -17.62 18.79 -11.42
C ALA A 92 -18.25 18.32 -10.09
N ALA A 93 -18.13 17.04 -9.76
CA ALA A 93 -18.70 16.44 -8.57
C ALA A 93 -17.76 15.41 -7.95
N HIS A 94 -17.89 15.16 -6.64
CA HIS A 94 -17.27 14.03 -5.98
C HIS A 94 -17.99 12.74 -6.40
N GLY A 95 -17.24 11.77 -6.96
CA GLY A 95 -17.83 10.55 -7.49
C GLY A 95 -16.83 9.69 -8.26
N LEU A 96 -17.34 8.80 -9.09
CA LEU A 96 -16.55 7.89 -9.91
C LEU A 96 -16.46 8.38 -11.36
N LEU A 97 -15.25 8.42 -11.89
CA LEU A 97 -15.04 8.59 -13.34
C LEU A 97 -15.48 7.32 -14.08
N VAL A 98 -16.44 7.46 -14.98
CA VAL A 98 -17.05 6.31 -15.68
C VAL A 98 -16.90 6.47 -17.18
N PHE A 99 -16.34 5.48 -17.82
CA PHE A 99 -16.26 5.31 -19.27
C PHE A 99 -16.03 3.84 -19.62
N ASP A 100 -16.34 3.50 -20.86
CA ASP A 100 -16.01 2.20 -21.44
C ASP A 100 -14.58 2.27 -22.04
N ARG A 101 -13.71 1.36 -21.62
CA ARG A 101 -12.31 1.33 -22.05
C ARG A 101 -12.17 1.01 -23.53
N ASP A 102 -12.97 0.09 -24.03
CA ASP A 102 -12.89 -0.31 -25.45
C ASP A 102 -13.35 0.83 -26.37
N ARG A 103 -14.32 1.64 -25.90
CA ARG A 103 -14.73 2.88 -26.63
C ARG A 103 -13.62 3.90 -26.64
N LEU A 104 -12.93 4.12 -25.51
CA LEU A 104 -11.78 5.03 -25.43
C LEU A 104 -10.66 4.57 -26.35
N ASP A 105 -10.36 3.28 -26.38
CA ASP A 105 -9.33 2.73 -27.24
C ASP A 105 -9.69 2.88 -28.71
N ARG A 106 -10.95 2.59 -29.12
CA ARG A 106 -11.45 2.84 -30.48
C ARG A 106 -11.35 4.33 -30.88
N PHE A 107 -11.66 5.23 -29.95
CA PHE A 107 -11.51 6.67 -30.18
C PHE A 107 -10.05 7.06 -30.46
N ASN A 108 -9.11 6.61 -29.67
CA ASN A 108 -7.68 6.92 -29.83
C ASN A 108 -7.04 6.25 -31.06
N LEU A 109 -7.64 5.18 -31.58
CA LEU A 109 -7.19 4.49 -32.79
C LEU A 109 -7.64 5.15 -34.10
N VAL A 110 -8.43 6.24 -34.04
CA VAL A 110 -8.92 6.93 -35.23
C VAL A 110 -7.81 7.65 -36.01
N ASP A 111 -6.98 8.43 -35.29
CA ASP A 111 -5.89 9.20 -35.89
C ASP A 111 -4.87 9.61 -34.83
N GLU A 112 -3.58 9.44 -35.10
CA GLU A 112 -2.48 9.77 -34.17
C GLU A 112 -2.40 11.25 -33.80
N ALA A 113 -2.97 12.13 -34.61
CA ALA A 113 -3.03 13.57 -34.36
C ALA A 113 -4.00 13.94 -33.22
N ILE A 114 -4.94 13.07 -32.86
CA ILE A 114 -6.01 13.33 -31.88
C ILE A 114 -5.93 12.33 -30.74
N THR A 115 -5.66 12.81 -29.53
CA THR A 115 -5.50 11.93 -28.37
C THR A 115 -6.39 12.34 -27.21
N LEU A 116 -6.88 11.35 -26.47
CA LEU A 116 -7.64 11.49 -25.23
C LEU A 116 -7.00 10.63 -24.15
N GLY A 117 -6.34 11.27 -23.18
CA GLY A 117 -5.79 10.62 -21.99
C GLY A 117 -6.73 10.80 -20.81
N THR A 118 -6.90 9.74 -19.99
CA THR A 118 -7.81 9.72 -18.84
C THR A 118 -7.15 9.11 -17.60
N LEU A 119 -7.72 9.37 -16.42
CA LEU A 119 -7.51 8.49 -15.25
C LEU A 119 -8.12 7.11 -15.55
N THR A 120 -7.80 6.11 -14.74
CA THR A 120 -8.41 4.78 -14.89
C THR A 120 -9.92 4.82 -14.63
N PRO A 121 -10.73 3.96 -15.28
CA PRO A 121 -12.16 3.91 -15.02
C PRO A 121 -12.44 3.55 -13.55
N PHE A 122 -13.50 4.11 -13.01
CA PHE A 122 -13.90 4.01 -11.59
C PHE A 122 -12.90 4.61 -10.59
N THR A 123 -12.02 5.50 -11.03
CA THR A 123 -11.24 6.34 -10.09
C THR A 123 -12.18 7.30 -9.38
N VAL A 124 -12.06 7.38 -8.05
CA VAL A 124 -12.71 8.43 -7.24
C VAL A 124 -12.09 9.77 -7.59
N VAL A 125 -12.93 10.74 -7.95
CA VAL A 125 -12.51 12.10 -8.32
C VAL A 125 -13.21 13.14 -7.45
N GLU A 126 -12.49 14.22 -7.16
CA GLU A 126 -12.99 15.38 -6.43
C GLU A 126 -13.37 16.52 -7.37
N PRO A 127 -14.29 17.43 -6.97
CA PRO A 127 -14.60 18.62 -7.76
C PRO A 127 -13.33 19.43 -8.10
N GLY A 128 -13.17 19.78 -9.37
CA GLY A 128 -11.99 20.50 -9.87
C GLY A 128 -10.78 19.61 -10.21
N GLN A 129 -10.80 18.33 -9.86
CA GLN A 129 -9.73 17.40 -10.23
C GLN A 129 -9.73 17.15 -11.75
N MET A 130 -8.55 17.19 -12.37
CA MET A 130 -8.38 16.83 -13.77
C MET A 130 -8.62 15.33 -13.96
N ALA A 131 -9.65 14.97 -14.72
CA ALA A 131 -10.05 13.58 -14.97
C ALA A 131 -9.55 13.07 -16.33
N ALA A 132 -9.41 13.97 -17.30
CA ALA A 132 -8.95 13.64 -18.65
C ALA A 132 -8.38 14.87 -19.36
N THR A 133 -7.74 14.64 -20.50
CA THR A 133 -7.23 15.71 -21.38
C THR A 133 -7.33 15.29 -22.83
N VAL A 134 -7.91 16.15 -23.67
CA VAL A 134 -7.83 16.07 -25.13
C VAL A 134 -6.58 16.82 -25.57
N LYS A 135 -5.80 16.25 -26.48
CA LYS A 135 -4.63 16.90 -27.07
C LYS A 135 -4.56 16.61 -28.57
N ILE A 136 -4.49 17.68 -29.35
CA ILE A 136 -4.10 17.63 -30.77
C ILE A 136 -2.58 17.72 -30.79
N ILE A 137 -1.93 16.69 -31.34
CA ILE A 137 -0.47 16.56 -31.30
C ILE A 137 0.22 17.59 -32.24
N PRO A 138 -0.17 17.70 -33.52
CA PRO A 138 0.37 18.71 -34.42
C PRO A 138 -0.38 20.06 -34.27
N PHE A 139 -0.05 21.06 -35.10
CA PHE A 139 -0.74 22.36 -35.13
C PHE A 139 -2.14 22.33 -35.76
N ALA A 140 -2.51 21.24 -36.42
CA ALA A 140 -3.81 21.00 -37.00
C ALA A 140 -4.09 19.50 -37.07
N ALA A 141 -5.37 19.12 -37.15
CA ALA A 141 -5.82 17.77 -37.44
C ALA A 141 -6.70 17.73 -38.68
N PRO A 142 -6.73 16.62 -39.47
CA PRO A 142 -7.63 16.47 -40.59
C PRO A 142 -9.10 16.58 -40.15
N GLU A 143 -9.90 17.39 -40.83
CA GLU A 143 -11.35 17.56 -40.55
C GLU A 143 -12.08 16.21 -40.56
N ALA A 144 -11.70 15.29 -41.46
CA ALA A 144 -12.28 13.96 -41.54
C ALA A 144 -12.04 13.16 -40.23
N ALA A 145 -10.81 13.22 -39.70
CA ALA A 145 -10.45 12.55 -38.43
C ALA A 145 -11.20 13.16 -37.24
N VAL A 146 -11.28 14.51 -37.18
CA VAL A 146 -12.05 15.23 -36.15
C VAL A 146 -13.52 14.78 -36.15
N LYS A 147 -14.15 14.68 -37.33
CA LYS A 147 -15.54 14.23 -37.48
C LYS A 147 -15.72 12.80 -36.99
N VAL A 148 -14.83 11.89 -37.34
CA VAL A 148 -14.90 10.49 -36.90
C VAL A 148 -14.72 10.39 -35.38
N CYS A 149 -13.76 11.10 -34.76
CA CYS A 149 -13.58 11.16 -33.33
C CYS A 149 -14.84 11.70 -32.60
N VAL A 150 -15.43 12.78 -33.12
CA VAL A 150 -16.67 13.34 -32.55
C VAL A 150 -17.81 12.33 -32.62
N GLN A 151 -18.00 11.63 -33.73
CA GLN A 151 -19.04 10.62 -33.88
C GLN A 151 -18.78 9.43 -32.95
N ALA A 152 -17.54 8.94 -32.86
CA ALA A 152 -17.18 7.85 -31.94
C ALA A 152 -17.45 8.22 -30.47
N ALA A 153 -17.22 9.50 -30.12
CA ALA A 153 -17.46 9.99 -28.76
C ALA A 153 -18.94 10.01 -28.36
N ILE A 154 -19.87 10.26 -29.32
CA ILE A 154 -21.31 10.43 -29.05
C ILE A 154 -22.17 9.21 -29.40
N ALA A 155 -21.68 8.25 -30.18
CA ALA A 155 -22.46 7.15 -30.78
C ALA A 155 -23.28 6.32 -29.78
N GLU A 156 -22.74 6.12 -28.56
CA GLU A 156 -23.40 5.34 -27.49
C GLU A 156 -23.63 6.20 -26.23
N GLY A 157 -23.92 7.49 -26.42
CA GLY A 157 -23.96 8.51 -25.36
C GLY A 157 -22.57 9.10 -25.05
N PRO A 158 -22.45 10.02 -24.08
CA PRO A 158 -21.18 10.69 -23.77
C PRO A 158 -20.10 9.68 -23.39
N LEU A 159 -18.89 9.90 -23.92
CA LEU A 159 -17.78 8.96 -23.70
C LEU A 159 -17.30 8.95 -22.24
N LEU A 160 -17.19 10.14 -21.62
CA LEU A 160 -16.77 10.29 -20.24
C LEU A 160 -17.87 10.92 -19.40
N ARG A 161 -18.06 10.42 -18.17
CA ARG A 161 -18.93 11.05 -17.17
C ARG A 161 -18.41 10.82 -15.75
N VAL A 162 -18.83 11.64 -14.80
CA VAL A 162 -18.68 11.36 -13.37
C VAL A 162 -20.05 10.90 -12.84
N ALA A 163 -20.08 9.73 -12.20
CA ALA A 163 -21.22 9.27 -11.43
C ALA A 163 -21.07 9.80 -10.00
N PRO A 164 -21.86 10.80 -9.57
CA PRO A 164 -21.71 11.41 -8.26
C PRO A 164 -22.10 10.43 -7.15
N PHE A 165 -21.43 10.52 -6.02
CA PHE A 165 -21.81 9.78 -4.82
C PHE A 165 -23.13 10.33 -4.25
N ARG A 166 -23.98 9.40 -3.79
CA ARG A 166 -25.27 9.69 -3.16
C ARG A 166 -25.12 9.60 -1.64
N ALA A 167 -25.80 10.47 -0.92
CA ALA A 167 -25.88 10.40 0.54
C ALA A 167 -26.79 9.23 0.94
N LEU A 168 -26.22 8.08 1.23
CA LEU A 168 -26.97 6.88 1.66
C LEU A 168 -26.97 6.75 3.18
N SER A 169 -28.08 6.23 3.69
CA SER A 169 -28.26 5.77 5.06
C SER A 169 -27.80 4.32 5.16
N VAL A 170 -26.71 4.06 5.89
CA VAL A 170 -26.08 2.73 5.92
C VAL A 170 -26.22 2.10 7.31
N GLY A 171 -26.64 0.83 7.35
CA GLY A 171 -26.61 0.01 8.55
C GLY A 171 -25.35 -0.86 8.62
N LEU A 172 -24.85 -1.09 9.84
CA LEU A 172 -23.78 -2.04 10.13
C LEU A 172 -24.28 -3.06 11.16
N VAL A 173 -24.26 -4.33 10.80
CA VAL A 173 -24.45 -5.42 11.76
C VAL A 173 -23.13 -6.15 11.96
N GLN A 174 -22.69 -6.25 13.22
CA GLN A 174 -21.48 -6.97 13.58
C GLN A 174 -21.84 -8.23 14.36
N THR A 175 -21.36 -9.40 13.91
CA THR A 175 -21.55 -10.62 14.69
C THR A 175 -20.36 -10.87 15.61
N ARG A 176 -20.58 -11.57 16.73
CA ARG A 176 -19.56 -11.89 17.73
C ARG A 176 -19.60 -13.35 18.13
N LEU A 177 -18.42 -13.92 18.38
CA LEU A 177 -18.21 -15.19 19.05
C LEU A 177 -17.92 -14.95 20.54
N PRO A 178 -18.17 -15.95 21.42
CA PRO A 178 -17.76 -15.86 22.83
C PRO A 178 -16.27 -15.52 22.97
N GLY A 179 -15.94 -14.54 23.79
CA GLY A 179 -14.57 -14.10 24.04
C GLY A 179 -14.01 -13.04 23.07
N LEU A 180 -14.76 -12.64 22.05
CA LEU A 180 -14.35 -11.54 21.19
C LEU A 180 -14.39 -10.20 21.97
N LYS A 181 -13.29 -9.45 21.96
CA LYS A 181 -13.16 -8.15 22.66
C LYS A 181 -14.05 -7.10 21.99
N GLU A 182 -14.83 -6.37 22.77
CA GLU A 182 -15.69 -5.27 22.27
C GLU A 182 -14.88 -4.19 21.54
N SER A 183 -13.64 -3.92 21.97
CA SER A 183 -12.76 -2.93 21.31
C SER A 183 -12.48 -3.23 19.83
N ILE A 184 -12.56 -4.50 19.40
CA ILE A 184 -12.43 -4.87 17.98
C ILE A 184 -13.66 -4.42 17.20
N LEU A 185 -14.84 -4.57 17.78
CA LEU A 185 -16.10 -4.14 17.17
C LEU A 185 -16.18 -2.61 17.10
N ASP A 186 -15.74 -1.91 18.17
CA ASP A 186 -15.67 -0.44 18.20
C ASP A 186 -14.73 0.10 17.13
N LYS A 187 -13.54 -0.48 16.99
CA LYS A 187 -12.59 -0.12 15.92
C LYS A 187 -13.17 -0.39 14.53
N THR A 188 -13.86 -1.51 14.34
CA THR A 188 -14.53 -1.85 13.07
C THR A 188 -15.59 -0.81 12.73
N ARG A 189 -16.42 -0.39 13.70
CA ARG A 189 -17.41 0.68 13.54
C ARG A 189 -16.74 1.98 13.10
N GLN A 190 -15.69 2.41 13.80
CA GLN A 190 -14.96 3.65 13.48
C GLN A 190 -14.38 3.64 12.06
N VAL A 191 -13.76 2.52 11.64
CA VAL A 191 -13.20 2.37 10.30
C VAL A 191 -14.29 2.38 9.23
N THR A 192 -15.43 1.74 9.50
CA THR A 192 -16.58 1.72 8.57
C THR A 192 -17.20 3.10 8.44
N ASP A 193 -17.41 3.80 9.55
CA ASP A 193 -17.97 5.14 9.60
C ASP A 193 -17.08 6.14 8.83
N ALA A 194 -15.76 6.09 9.03
CA ALA A 194 -14.82 6.92 8.28
C ALA A 194 -14.89 6.67 6.77
N ARG A 195 -15.03 5.40 6.31
CA ARG A 195 -15.23 5.08 4.89
C ARG A 195 -16.51 5.68 4.33
N LEU A 196 -17.61 5.53 5.06
CA LEU A 196 -18.91 6.04 4.66
C LEU A 196 -18.91 7.57 4.58
N THR A 197 -18.36 8.23 5.59
CA THR A 197 -18.21 9.69 5.63
C THR A 197 -17.38 10.20 4.43
N ALA A 198 -16.30 9.52 4.07
CA ALA A 198 -15.49 9.88 2.90
C ALA A 198 -16.26 9.80 1.58
N LEU A 199 -17.36 9.03 1.50
CA LEU A 199 -18.24 8.92 0.34
C LEU A 199 -19.50 9.80 0.46
N GLY A 200 -19.61 10.63 1.51
CA GLY A 200 -20.81 11.44 1.78
C GLY A 200 -22.00 10.65 2.33
N CYS A 201 -21.79 9.40 2.76
CA CYS A 201 -22.78 8.55 3.42
C CYS A 201 -22.69 8.69 4.94
N HIS A 202 -23.70 8.21 5.66
CA HIS A 202 -23.69 8.19 7.13
C HIS A 202 -24.07 6.81 7.66
N LEU A 203 -23.44 6.43 8.78
CA LEU A 203 -23.77 5.22 9.52
C LEU A 203 -25.00 5.52 10.41
N ALA A 204 -26.17 5.10 9.94
CA ALA A 204 -27.46 5.38 10.63
C ALA A 204 -27.77 4.36 11.72
N LEU A 205 -27.26 3.13 11.61
CA LEU A 205 -27.53 2.03 12.52
C LEU A 205 -26.26 1.22 12.75
N GLU A 206 -25.96 0.87 14.01
CA GLU A 206 -24.96 -0.15 14.34
C GLU A 206 -25.54 -1.12 15.35
N GLU A 207 -25.55 -2.40 15.01
CA GLU A 207 -26.04 -3.47 15.87
C GLU A 207 -25.00 -4.59 16.03
N ARG A 208 -25.08 -5.26 17.18
CA ARG A 208 -24.21 -6.41 17.51
C ARG A 208 -25.07 -7.60 17.93
N CYS A 209 -24.76 -8.80 17.40
CA CYS A 209 -25.49 -10.03 17.74
C CYS A 209 -24.52 -11.22 17.84
N ALA A 210 -24.99 -12.35 18.33
CA ALA A 210 -24.22 -13.59 18.25
C ALA A 210 -24.00 -14.02 16.80
N HIS A 211 -22.88 -14.71 16.54
CA HIS A 211 -22.59 -15.28 15.20
C HIS A 211 -23.43 -16.53 14.99
N ALA A 212 -24.75 -16.33 14.84
CA ALA A 212 -25.75 -17.37 14.66
C ALA A 212 -26.80 -16.94 13.65
N THR A 213 -27.18 -17.83 12.76
CA THR A 213 -28.09 -17.57 11.63
C THR A 213 -29.41 -16.94 12.05
N VAL A 214 -30.05 -17.44 13.12
CA VAL A 214 -31.37 -16.98 13.58
C VAL A 214 -31.29 -15.55 14.12
N GLU A 215 -30.32 -15.24 14.96
CA GLU A 215 -30.15 -13.91 15.53
C GLU A 215 -29.78 -12.89 14.45
N LEU A 216 -28.82 -13.22 13.58
CA LEU A 216 -28.44 -12.35 12.49
C LEU A 216 -29.58 -12.09 11.52
N ALA A 217 -30.38 -13.10 11.16
CA ALA A 217 -31.56 -12.93 10.31
C ALA A 217 -32.61 -12.00 10.95
N SER A 218 -32.77 -12.04 12.29
CA SER A 218 -33.65 -11.10 13.01
C SER A 218 -33.14 -9.66 12.89
N ARG A 219 -31.82 -9.43 13.04
CA ARG A 219 -31.21 -8.10 12.89
C ARG A 219 -31.30 -7.58 11.46
N ILE A 220 -31.09 -8.44 10.46
CA ILE A 220 -31.26 -8.06 9.05
C ILE A 220 -32.70 -7.58 8.81
N ARG A 221 -33.73 -8.32 9.29
CA ARG A 221 -35.13 -7.91 9.12
C ARG A 221 -35.43 -6.58 9.84
N GLY A 222 -34.91 -6.38 11.06
CA GLY A 222 -35.04 -5.12 11.80
C GLY A 222 -34.46 -3.95 11.03
N ALA A 223 -33.22 -4.04 10.60
CA ALA A 223 -32.53 -3.00 9.85
C ALA A 223 -33.26 -2.64 8.54
N MET A 224 -33.89 -3.62 7.85
CA MET A 224 -34.68 -3.33 6.65
C MET A 224 -35.92 -2.48 6.93
N GLY A 225 -36.45 -2.49 8.17
CA GLY A 225 -37.57 -1.66 8.60
C GLY A 225 -37.17 -0.20 8.89
N ASP A 226 -35.93 0.07 9.20
CA ASP A 226 -35.44 1.35 9.77
C ASP A 226 -34.97 2.39 8.72
N GLY A 227 -35.38 2.28 7.47
CA GLY A 227 -35.06 3.28 6.44
C GLY A 227 -33.61 3.21 5.95
N ILE A 228 -32.92 2.08 6.11
CA ILE A 228 -31.56 1.84 5.64
C ILE A 228 -31.55 1.57 4.14
N ASP A 229 -30.67 2.27 3.40
CA ASP A 229 -30.48 2.09 1.95
C ASP A 229 -29.57 0.92 1.62
N LEU A 230 -28.55 0.68 2.47
CA LEU A 230 -27.52 -0.33 2.32
C LEU A 230 -27.18 -0.95 3.67
N LEU A 231 -27.12 -2.29 3.74
CA LEU A 231 -26.72 -3.00 4.95
C LEU A 231 -25.35 -3.65 4.78
N LEU A 232 -24.43 -3.36 5.69
CA LEU A 232 -23.12 -3.96 5.82
C LEU A 232 -23.13 -4.99 6.96
N ILE A 233 -22.63 -6.20 6.72
CA ILE A 233 -22.54 -7.23 7.74
C ILE A 233 -21.08 -7.64 7.94
N HIS A 234 -20.57 -7.47 9.15
CA HIS A 234 -19.22 -7.87 9.53
C HIS A 234 -19.27 -9.16 10.35
N GLY A 235 -18.83 -10.27 9.75
CA GLY A 235 -18.76 -11.58 10.41
C GLY A 235 -17.68 -11.67 11.48
N ALA A 236 -17.93 -12.43 12.55
CA ALA A 236 -16.91 -12.83 13.51
C ALA A 236 -15.93 -13.85 12.91
N SER A 237 -16.32 -14.53 11.85
CA SER A 237 -15.49 -15.43 11.02
C SER A 237 -15.57 -15.03 9.55
N ALA A 238 -14.60 -15.50 8.76
CA ALA A 238 -14.63 -15.38 7.31
C ALA A 238 -15.80 -16.16 6.71
N ILE A 239 -16.38 -15.65 5.63
CA ILE A 239 -17.42 -16.36 4.86
C ILE A 239 -16.69 -17.30 3.90
N LEU A 240 -16.89 -18.61 4.05
CA LEU A 240 -16.20 -19.63 3.26
C LEU A 240 -17.13 -20.42 2.33
N ASP A 241 -18.45 -20.45 2.62
CA ASP A 241 -19.44 -21.20 1.86
C ASP A 241 -20.78 -20.47 1.87
N ARG A 242 -21.64 -20.76 0.87
CA ARG A 242 -23.00 -20.19 0.79
C ARG A 242 -23.94 -20.68 1.91
N ARG A 243 -23.55 -21.70 2.68
CA ARG A 243 -24.29 -22.21 3.85
C ARG A 243 -23.77 -21.68 5.16
N ASP A 244 -22.75 -20.83 5.12
CA ASP A 244 -22.20 -20.17 6.31
C ASP A 244 -23.22 -19.21 6.95
N VAL A 245 -22.94 -18.75 8.16
CA VAL A 245 -23.89 -17.98 8.99
C VAL A 245 -24.46 -16.75 8.27
N ILE A 246 -23.63 -15.96 7.59
CA ILE A 246 -24.08 -14.71 6.95
C ILE A 246 -24.98 -15.01 5.72
N PRO A 247 -24.58 -15.81 4.74
CA PRO A 247 -25.45 -16.12 3.60
C PRO A 247 -26.72 -16.84 4.02
N ALA A 248 -26.65 -17.77 4.99
CA ALA A 248 -27.82 -18.44 5.54
C ALA A 248 -28.77 -17.46 6.25
N ALA A 249 -28.26 -16.45 6.96
CA ALA A 249 -29.06 -15.44 7.63
C ALA A 249 -29.76 -14.49 6.63
N ILE A 250 -29.10 -14.10 5.55
CA ILE A 250 -29.72 -13.32 4.46
C ILE A 250 -30.90 -14.09 3.88
N THR A 251 -30.73 -15.38 3.56
CA THR A 251 -31.79 -16.23 3.06
C THR A 251 -32.93 -16.40 4.07
N ALA A 252 -32.62 -16.62 5.35
CA ALA A 252 -33.61 -16.74 6.43
C ALA A 252 -34.33 -15.41 6.72
N ALA A 253 -33.75 -14.26 6.34
CA ALA A 253 -34.40 -12.95 6.40
C ALA A 253 -35.35 -12.69 5.22
N GLY A 254 -35.48 -13.61 4.26
CA GLY A 254 -36.29 -13.46 3.05
C GLY A 254 -35.51 -12.86 1.87
N GLY A 255 -34.20 -12.77 1.98
CA GLY A 255 -33.32 -12.27 0.92
C GLY A 255 -32.68 -13.35 0.07
N GLN A 256 -31.82 -12.93 -0.83
CA GLN A 256 -31.07 -13.80 -1.75
C GLN A 256 -29.59 -13.39 -1.77
N VAL A 257 -28.70 -14.37 -1.93
CA VAL A 257 -27.28 -14.19 -2.17
C VAL A 257 -27.01 -14.16 -3.67
N ASP A 258 -26.69 -13.00 -4.21
CA ASP A 258 -26.45 -12.77 -5.64
C ASP A 258 -25.06 -13.20 -6.08
N HIS A 259 -24.06 -12.93 -5.24
CA HIS A 259 -22.67 -13.23 -5.56
C HIS A 259 -21.85 -13.52 -4.29
N PHE A 260 -20.87 -14.42 -4.43
CA PHE A 260 -19.91 -14.74 -3.38
C PHE A 260 -18.50 -14.82 -3.96
N GLY A 261 -17.60 -14.12 -3.31
CA GLY A 261 -16.22 -13.99 -3.71
C GLY A 261 -15.97 -12.85 -4.71
N MET A 262 -14.71 -12.46 -4.87
CA MET A 262 -14.28 -11.51 -5.90
C MET A 262 -12.80 -11.69 -6.22
N PRO A 263 -12.37 -11.38 -7.46
CA PRO A 263 -10.97 -11.52 -7.87
C PRO A 263 -10.11 -10.31 -7.47
N VAL A 264 -10.25 -9.84 -6.21
CA VAL A 264 -9.48 -8.70 -5.66
C VAL A 264 -8.91 -9.10 -4.31
N ASP A 265 -7.60 -8.92 -4.12
CA ASP A 265 -6.90 -9.24 -2.89
C ASP A 265 -6.10 -8.01 -2.39
N PRO A 266 -6.34 -7.58 -1.14
CA PRO A 266 -7.33 -8.06 -0.17
C PRO A 266 -8.77 -7.72 -0.58
N GLY A 267 -9.73 -8.59 -0.20
CA GLY A 267 -11.16 -8.38 -0.47
C GLY A 267 -11.93 -9.60 -0.96
N ASN A 268 -11.25 -10.68 -1.32
CA ASN A 268 -11.79 -11.82 -2.06
C ASN A 268 -12.98 -12.55 -1.41
N LEU A 269 -13.19 -12.46 -0.10
CA LEU A 269 -14.33 -13.09 0.59
C LEU A 269 -15.53 -12.14 0.76
N LEU A 270 -15.75 -11.25 -0.22
CA LEU A 270 -16.93 -10.40 -0.28
C LEU A 270 -18.18 -11.24 -0.60
N LEU A 271 -19.31 -10.87 -0.02
CA LEU A 271 -20.62 -11.39 -0.38
C LEU A 271 -21.56 -10.24 -0.75
N LEU A 272 -22.25 -10.38 -1.88
CA LEU A 272 -23.31 -9.50 -2.32
C LEU A 272 -24.64 -10.24 -2.24
N GLY A 273 -25.65 -9.63 -1.67
CA GLY A 273 -27.03 -10.12 -1.65
C GLY A 273 -28.01 -8.97 -1.54
N HIS A 274 -29.28 -9.30 -1.44
CA HIS A 274 -30.35 -8.33 -1.25
C HIS A 274 -31.47 -8.89 -0.36
N VAL A 275 -32.22 -7.98 0.27
CA VAL A 275 -33.50 -8.28 0.94
C VAL A 275 -34.52 -7.26 0.45
N GLY A 276 -35.56 -7.71 -0.26
CA GLY A 276 -36.38 -6.82 -1.08
C GLY A 276 -35.53 -6.10 -2.11
N ASP A 277 -35.67 -4.78 -2.20
CA ASP A 277 -34.87 -3.94 -3.13
C ASP A 277 -33.56 -3.41 -2.53
N ARG A 278 -33.22 -3.80 -1.29
CA ARG A 278 -32.08 -3.25 -0.56
C ARG A 278 -30.89 -4.19 -0.61
N VAL A 279 -29.73 -3.61 -0.91
CA VAL A 279 -28.48 -4.35 -1.00
C VAL A 279 -27.93 -4.70 0.38
N VAL A 280 -27.42 -5.91 0.50
CA VAL A 280 -26.71 -6.40 1.69
C VAL A 280 -25.32 -6.85 1.27
N LEU A 281 -24.30 -6.32 1.94
CA LEU A 281 -22.90 -6.73 1.75
C LEU A 281 -22.39 -7.51 2.95
N GLY A 282 -21.94 -8.73 2.74
CA GLY A 282 -21.12 -9.48 3.70
C GLY A 282 -19.66 -9.08 3.51
N LEU A 283 -19.05 -8.47 4.54
CA LEU A 283 -17.72 -7.89 4.45
C LEU A 283 -16.62 -8.92 4.70
N PRO A 284 -15.53 -8.89 3.90
CA PRO A 284 -14.35 -9.70 4.18
C PRO A 284 -13.66 -9.22 5.46
N GLY A 285 -12.93 -10.10 6.14
CA GLY A 285 -12.23 -9.78 7.39
C GLY A 285 -11.25 -8.60 7.28
N CYS A 286 -10.61 -8.43 6.11
CA CYS A 286 -9.71 -7.31 5.82
C CYS A 286 -10.40 -5.93 5.79
N ALA A 287 -11.74 -5.86 5.67
CA ALA A 287 -12.49 -4.60 5.74
C ALA A 287 -12.43 -3.92 7.12
N ARG A 288 -11.95 -4.62 8.17
CA ARG A 288 -11.64 -4.04 9.50
C ARG A 288 -10.43 -3.10 9.46
N SER A 289 -9.57 -3.23 8.45
CA SER A 289 -8.43 -2.34 8.23
C SER A 289 -8.87 -1.06 7.50
N PRO A 290 -8.28 0.12 7.80
CA PRO A 290 -8.53 1.33 7.04
C PRO A 290 -7.93 1.30 5.61
N LYS A 291 -7.15 0.29 5.26
CA LYS A 291 -6.55 0.13 3.94
C LYS A 291 -7.61 -0.19 2.89
N VAL A 292 -7.38 0.30 1.66
CA VAL A 292 -8.24 0.00 0.50
C VAL A 292 -8.21 -1.50 0.20
N ASN A 293 -9.38 -2.07 -0.05
CA ASN A 293 -9.56 -3.46 -0.45
C ASN A 293 -10.73 -3.60 -1.44
N GLY A 294 -10.96 -4.79 -1.97
CA GLY A 294 -12.01 -5.02 -2.97
C GLY A 294 -13.41 -4.58 -2.55
N PHE A 295 -13.72 -4.64 -1.27
CA PHE A 295 -14.98 -4.12 -0.73
C PHE A 295 -15.16 -2.62 -1.03
N ASP A 296 -14.12 -1.81 -0.96
CA ASP A 296 -14.20 -0.37 -1.26
C ASP A 296 -14.66 -0.13 -2.69
N TRP A 297 -14.16 -0.90 -3.66
CA TRP A 297 -14.57 -0.78 -5.06
C TRP A 297 -16.05 -1.09 -5.29
N VAL A 298 -16.58 -2.06 -4.55
CA VAL A 298 -18.00 -2.42 -4.61
C VAL A 298 -18.85 -1.34 -3.93
N LEU A 299 -18.46 -0.90 -2.74
CA LEU A 299 -19.12 0.16 -1.99
C LEU A 299 -19.21 1.46 -2.80
N GLU A 300 -18.10 1.90 -3.38
CA GLU A 300 -18.02 3.11 -4.20
C GLU A 300 -18.99 3.07 -5.39
N ARG A 301 -19.08 1.93 -6.09
CA ARG A 301 -20.04 1.76 -7.18
C ARG A 301 -21.50 1.79 -6.73
N LEU A 302 -21.81 1.14 -5.62
CA LEU A 302 -23.16 1.15 -5.05
C LEU A 302 -23.57 2.56 -4.63
N VAL A 303 -22.68 3.29 -3.96
CA VAL A 303 -22.92 4.67 -3.55
C VAL A 303 -23.06 5.60 -4.74
N ALA A 304 -22.32 5.38 -5.82
CA ALA A 304 -22.46 6.10 -7.09
C ALA A 304 -23.71 5.71 -7.90
N GLY A 305 -24.51 4.75 -7.41
CA GLY A 305 -25.71 4.26 -8.11
C GLY A 305 -25.42 3.47 -9.37
N LEU A 306 -24.23 2.92 -9.48
CA LEU A 306 -23.86 2.07 -10.60
C LEU A 306 -24.33 0.63 -10.36
N PRO A 307 -24.68 -0.12 -11.41
CA PRO A 307 -25.03 -1.51 -11.27
C PRO A 307 -23.83 -2.32 -10.77
N VAL A 308 -24.05 -3.13 -9.75
CA VAL A 308 -23.07 -4.08 -9.23
C VAL A 308 -23.75 -5.46 -9.22
N ARG A 309 -23.40 -6.28 -10.18
CA ARG A 309 -23.90 -7.64 -10.33
C ARG A 309 -22.73 -8.61 -10.34
N SER A 310 -23.00 -9.90 -10.35
CA SER A 310 -21.97 -10.95 -10.38
C SER A 310 -20.93 -10.73 -11.50
N ALA A 311 -21.37 -10.39 -12.71
CA ALA A 311 -20.47 -10.16 -13.84
C ALA A 311 -19.54 -8.95 -13.65
N GLU A 312 -20.06 -7.85 -13.09
CA GLU A 312 -19.27 -6.65 -12.81
C GLU A 312 -18.20 -6.94 -11.74
N ILE A 313 -18.56 -7.69 -10.68
CA ILE A 313 -17.59 -8.09 -9.64
C ILE A 313 -16.50 -8.98 -10.24
N MET A 314 -16.87 -9.98 -11.05
CA MET A 314 -15.90 -10.91 -11.65
C MET A 314 -14.93 -10.24 -12.62
N ARG A 315 -15.32 -9.10 -13.22
CA ARG A 315 -14.45 -8.30 -14.11
C ARG A 315 -13.46 -7.40 -13.36
N MET A 316 -13.51 -7.35 -12.03
CA MET A 316 -12.58 -6.50 -11.22
C MET A 316 -11.18 -7.12 -11.06
N GLY A 317 -10.88 -8.26 -11.70
CA GLY A 317 -9.59 -8.95 -11.55
C GLY A 317 -8.39 -8.17 -12.09
N SER A 318 -8.56 -7.40 -13.18
CA SER A 318 -7.47 -6.55 -13.69
C SER A 318 -7.19 -5.38 -12.74
N GLY A 319 -5.98 -5.34 -12.16
CA GLY A 319 -5.61 -4.42 -11.08
C GLY A 319 -6.13 -4.85 -9.71
N GLY A 320 -6.76 -6.04 -9.60
CA GLY A 320 -7.33 -6.56 -8.35
C GLY A 320 -6.30 -7.06 -7.33
N LEU A 321 -5.03 -7.17 -7.70
CA LEU A 321 -3.95 -7.37 -6.73
C LEU A 321 -3.56 -6.02 -6.16
N LEU A 322 -4.14 -5.66 -4.99
CA LEU A 322 -3.92 -4.39 -4.32
C LEU A 322 -2.64 -4.41 -3.48
N ALA A 323 -1.50 -4.74 -4.11
CA ALA A 323 -0.21 -4.65 -3.45
C ALA A 323 0.08 -3.19 -3.06
N GLU A 324 0.51 -2.96 -1.82
CA GLU A 324 1.05 -1.66 -1.42
C GLU A 324 2.34 -1.40 -2.21
N ILE A 325 2.23 -0.60 -3.25
CA ILE A 325 3.42 -0.07 -3.92
C ILE A 325 3.80 1.20 -3.16
N PRO A 326 5.02 1.30 -2.58
CA PRO A 326 5.45 2.47 -1.80
C PRO A 326 5.33 3.81 -2.54
N SER A 327 5.29 3.79 -3.87
CA SER A 327 5.16 4.95 -4.74
C SER A 327 3.72 5.35 -5.09
N ARG A 328 2.70 4.59 -4.62
CA ARG A 328 1.30 4.92 -4.87
C ARG A 328 0.76 5.70 -3.67
N PRO A 329 0.50 7.01 -3.77
CA PRO A 329 -0.18 7.72 -2.70
C PRO A 329 -1.55 7.08 -2.48
N LEU A 330 -1.83 6.72 -1.22
CA LEU A 330 -3.16 6.21 -0.83
C LEU A 330 -4.18 7.34 -1.06
N PRO A 331 -5.28 7.14 -1.79
CA PRO A 331 -6.25 8.20 -2.09
C PRO A 331 -6.91 8.83 -0.85
N ARG A 332 -6.68 8.27 0.35
CA ARG A 332 -7.31 8.69 1.61
C ARG A 332 -6.32 8.98 2.75
N ALA A 333 -5.02 9.07 2.47
CA ALA A 333 -4.07 9.56 3.45
C ALA A 333 -4.03 11.08 3.36
N GLU A 334 -4.46 11.79 4.41
CA GLU A 334 -4.09 13.19 4.59
C GLU A 334 -2.57 13.29 4.43
N ALA A 335 -2.13 14.14 3.50
CA ALA A 335 -0.72 14.38 3.27
C ALA A 335 -0.12 15.06 4.52
N LYS A 336 0.41 14.24 5.46
CA LYS A 336 1.40 14.77 6.37
C LYS A 336 2.61 15.17 5.53
N PRO A 337 3.23 16.36 5.75
CA PRO A 337 4.41 16.75 5.01
C PRO A 337 5.47 15.66 5.19
N GLU A 338 5.79 14.98 4.08
CA GLU A 338 6.86 13.99 4.04
C GLU A 338 8.21 14.68 4.29
N PRO A 339 9.06 14.14 5.16
CA PRO A 339 10.49 14.45 5.09
C PRO A 339 11.01 13.96 3.73
N GLU A 340 11.88 14.74 3.13
CA GLU A 340 12.46 14.57 1.78
C GLU A 340 12.73 13.12 1.41
N LYS A 341 12.16 12.67 0.28
CA LYS A 341 12.36 11.34 -0.31
C LYS A 341 13.84 11.14 -0.65
N LYS A 342 14.51 10.30 0.12
CA LYS A 342 15.72 9.64 -0.37
C LYS A 342 15.28 8.52 -1.32
N GLU A 343 15.85 8.54 -2.52
CA GLU A 343 15.62 7.57 -3.60
C GLU A 343 15.60 6.12 -3.10
N ALA A 344 14.59 5.33 -3.53
CA ALA A 344 14.50 3.91 -3.26
C ALA A 344 15.72 3.20 -3.85
N LYS A 345 16.66 2.83 -3.00
CA LYS A 345 17.79 1.99 -3.39
C LYS A 345 17.26 0.59 -3.71
N VAL A 346 17.63 0.10 -4.87
CA VAL A 346 17.54 -1.33 -5.26
C VAL A 346 18.43 -2.12 -4.30
N GLY A 347 17.81 -2.64 -3.20
CA GLY A 347 18.49 -3.45 -2.18
C GLY A 347 17.43 -4.08 -1.27
N GLY A 348 17.67 -5.30 -0.79
CA GLY A 348 16.79 -6.01 0.16
C GLY A 348 16.53 -5.21 1.44
N PRO A 349 15.64 -5.69 2.34
CA PRO A 349 15.24 -4.98 3.55
C PRO A 349 16.46 -4.64 4.43
N ARG A 350 16.49 -3.41 4.94
CA ARG A 350 17.54 -2.96 5.87
C ARG A 350 17.21 -3.41 7.28
N ILE A 351 17.90 -4.44 7.75
CA ILE A 351 17.64 -5.06 9.04
C ILE A 351 18.82 -4.81 9.99
N GLY A 352 18.51 -4.22 11.15
CA GLY A 352 19.45 -4.12 12.26
C GLY A 352 19.39 -5.34 13.19
N ALA A 353 20.25 -5.37 14.21
CA ALA A 353 20.17 -6.36 15.28
C ALA A 353 20.40 -5.71 16.65
N VAL A 354 19.59 -6.11 17.62
CA VAL A 354 19.78 -5.78 19.04
C VAL A 354 20.27 -7.02 19.75
N LEU A 355 21.50 -6.98 20.25
CA LEU A 355 22.10 -8.03 21.07
C LEU A 355 21.88 -7.71 22.55
N LEU A 356 21.00 -8.45 23.19
CA LEU A 356 20.69 -8.29 24.62
C LEU A 356 21.79 -8.94 25.47
N ALA A 357 22.62 -8.13 26.10
CA ALA A 357 23.78 -8.54 26.89
C ALA A 357 23.80 -7.93 28.31
N ALA A 358 22.62 -7.61 28.86
CA ALA A 358 22.47 -6.93 30.14
C ALA A 358 22.05 -7.82 31.31
N GLY A 359 21.83 -9.13 31.09
CA GLY A 359 21.27 -10.08 32.04
C GLY A 359 22.11 -10.34 33.28
N ARG A 360 21.46 -10.59 34.42
CA ARG A 360 22.09 -10.76 35.76
C ARG A 360 22.73 -12.14 35.98
N SER A 361 22.47 -13.14 35.14
CA SER A 361 23.02 -14.53 35.24
C SER A 361 22.79 -15.20 36.61
N THR A 362 21.65 -14.97 37.24
CA THR A 362 21.38 -15.39 38.64
C THR A 362 21.50 -16.89 38.86
N ARG A 363 21.28 -17.72 37.86
CA ARG A 363 21.34 -19.19 37.91
C ARG A 363 22.76 -19.75 37.73
N MET A 364 23.78 -18.92 37.50
CA MET A 364 25.17 -19.32 37.21
C MET A 364 26.11 -19.24 38.43
N GLY A 365 25.58 -19.20 39.66
CA GLY A 365 26.41 -19.20 40.87
C GLY A 365 27.34 -17.97 41.02
N GLY A 366 26.95 -16.80 40.53
CA GLY A 366 27.71 -15.56 40.61
C GLY A 366 28.64 -15.27 39.43
N VAL A 367 28.79 -16.20 38.50
CA VAL A 367 29.55 -16.00 37.26
C VAL A 367 28.63 -15.41 36.19
N ASN A 368 29.09 -14.37 35.50
CA ASN A 368 28.34 -13.83 34.34
C ASN A 368 28.47 -14.82 33.17
N LYS A 369 27.37 -15.48 32.78
CA LYS A 369 27.35 -16.48 31.72
C LYS A 369 27.88 -15.96 30.38
N LEU A 370 27.66 -14.67 30.08
CA LEU A 370 28.07 -14.04 28.82
C LEU A 370 29.60 -13.93 28.69
N LEU A 371 30.31 -13.94 29.81
CA LEU A 371 31.78 -13.95 29.87
C LEU A 371 32.37 -15.37 29.87
N SER A 372 31.54 -16.41 30.04
CA SER A 372 32.01 -17.78 29.98
C SER A 372 32.47 -18.18 28.59
N GLU A 373 33.61 -18.84 28.51
CA GLU A 373 34.23 -19.19 27.24
C GLU A 373 33.72 -20.52 26.68
N ILE A 374 33.54 -20.58 25.37
CA ILE A 374 33.33 -21.77 24.57
C ILE A 374 34.43 -21.76 23.47
N ASP A 375 35.30 -22.77 23.47
CA ASP A 375 36.48 -22.86 22.61
C ASP A 375 37.41 -21.60 22.70
N GLY A 376 37.65 -21.10 23.92
CA GLY A 376 38.49 -19.93 24.16
C GLY A 376 37.89 -18.57 23.77
N VAL A 377 36.63 -18.51 23.39
CA VAL A 377 35.93 -17.28 23.01
C VAL A 377 34.77 -17.01 23.97
N PRO A 378 34.67 -15.84 24.60
CA PRO A 378 33.53 -15.46 25.43
C PRO A 378 32.21 -15.57 24.67
N MET A 379 31.17 -16.07 25.36
CA MET A 379 29.87 -16.37 24.73
C MET A 379 29.25 -15.17 23.99
N VAL A 380 29.25 -14.00 24.63
CA VAL A 380 28.73 -12.76 24.01
C VAL A 380 29.51 -12.37 22.76
N THR A 381 30.84 -12.53 22.80
CA THR A 381 31.72 -12.25 21.65
C THR A 381 31.41 -13.18 20.49
N ARG A 382 31.17 -14.46 20.77
CA ARG A 382 30.78 -15.46 19.77
C ARG A 382 29.44 -15.08 19.11
N VAL A 383 28.41 -14.72 19.88
CA VAL A 383 27.12 -14.28 19.33
C VAL A 383 27.29 -13.02 18.48
N ALA A 384 28.05 -12.02 18.95
CA ALA A 384 28.33 -10.81 18.20
C ALA A 384 29.03 -11.09 16.87
N GLN A 385 30.02 -12.01 16.85
CA GLN A 385 30.69 -12.44 15.62
C GLN A 385 29.72 -13.13 14.62
N ARG A 386 28.75 -13.91 15.12
CA ARG A 386 27.73 -14.55 14.29
C ARG A 386 26.76 -13.54 13.69
N LEU A 387 26.37 -12.53 14.47
CA LEU A 387 25.59 -11.40 13.94
C LEU A 387 26.36 -10.63 12.87
N LEU A 388 27.67 -10.36 13.12
CA LEU A 388 28.56 -9.71 12.15
C LEU A 388 28.78 -10.55 10.87
N ALA A 389 28.66 -11.86 10.91
CA ALA A 389 28.76 -12.74 9.76
C ALA A 389 27.44 -12.83 8.95
N SER A 390 26.36 -12.17 9.39
CA SER A 390 25.07 -12.10 8.70
C SER A 390 24.91 -10.79 7.93
N LYS A 391 23.77 -10.61 7.28
CA LYS A 391 23.38 -9.37 6.58
C LYS A 391 22.83 -8.28 7.51
N ALA A 392 22.63 -8.55 8.80
CA ALA A 392 22.08 -7.58 9.75
C ALA A 392 23.06 -6.43 10.03
N ARG A 393 22.67 -5.18 9.81
CA ARG A 393 23.45 -3.96 10.10
C ARG A 393 22.51 -2.78 10.40
N PRO A 394 22.81 -1.91 11.41
CA PRO A 394 23.89 -2.07 12.38
C PRO A 394 23.59 -3.12 13.45
N ILE A 395 24.58 -3.42 14.32
CA ILE A 395 24.39 -4.29 15.48
C ILE A 395 24.55 -3.43 16.73
N ILE A 396 23.53 -3.39 17.58
CA ILE A 396 23.47 -2.67 18.84
C ILE A 396 23.58 -3.67 19.99
N ALA A 397 24.66 -3.64 20.78
CA ALA A 397 24.79 -4.43 21.98
C ALA A 397 24.33 -3.62 23.21
N VAL A 398 23.32 -4.14 23.92
CA VAL A 398 22.82 -3.51 25.14
C VAL A 398 23.50 -4.14 26.34
N LEU A 399 24.28 -3.34 27.07
CA LEU A 399 25.11 -3.72 28.20
C LEU A 399 24.45 -3.30 29.51
N GLY A 400 24.54 -4.15 30.53
CA GLY A 400 23.99 -3.88 31.86
C GLY A 400 24.87 -4.43 32.96
N ASN A 401 24.56 -5.65 33.47
CA ASN A 401 25.35 -6.29 34.51
C ASN A 401 26.79 -6.54 34.05
N GLN A 402 27.77 -6.00 34.80
CA GLN A 402 29.20 -6.04 34.47
C GLN A 402 29.53 -5.47 33.07
N ALA A 403 28.87 -4.35 32.70
CA ALA A 403 28.98 -3.71 31.39
C ALA A 403 30.43 -3.52 30.93
N ASP A 404 31.33 -3.07 31.81
CA ASP A 404 32.75 -2.81 31.46
C ASP A 404 33.49 -4.10 31.06
N LYS A 405 33.18 -5.23 31.71
CA LYS A 405 33.79 -6.54 31.39
C LYS A 405 33.27 -7.06 30.06
N ILE A 406 31.96 -6.89 29.79
CA ILE A 406 31.36 -7.29 28.51
C ILE A 406 31.87 -6.40 27.39
N ASP A 407 32.00 -5.10 27.60
CA ASP A 407 32.57 -4.17 26.64
C ASP A 407 34.02 -4.56 26.29
N ALA A 408 34.83 -4.88 27.30
CA ALA A 408 36.22 -5.32 27.11
C ALA A 408 36.33 -6.57 26.23
N VAL A 409 35.46 -7.60 26.42
CA VAL A 409 35.51 -8.82 25.61
C VAL A 409 34.88 -8.66 24.23
N LEU A 410 34.01 -7.67 24.01
CA LEU A 410 33.57 -7.29 22.67
C LEU A 410 34.69 -6.55 21.90
N GLY A 411 35.59 -5.89 22.61
CA GLY A 411 36.84 -5.34 22.08
C GLY A 411 36.63 -4.44 20.87
N LYS A 412 37.34 -4.73 19.75
CA LYS A 412 37.31 -3.95 18.50
C LYS A 412 36.24 -4.39 17.51
N LEU A 413 35.32 -5.28 17.92
CA LEU A 413 34.22 -5.67 17.02
C LEU A 413 33.37 -4.43 16.63
N PRO A 414 32.98 -4.28 15.35
CA PRO A 414 32.16 -3.17 14.86
C PRO A 414 30.69 -3.33 15.30
N VAL A 415 30.48 -3.27 16.61
CA VAL A 415 29.19 -3.37 17.30
C VAL A 415 29.02 -2.10 18.12
N GLU A 416 27.91 -1.40 17.97
CA GLU A 416 27.59 -0.23 18.80
C GLU A 416 27.19 -0.66 20.22
N ARG A 417 27.61 0.07 21.24
CA ARG A 417 27.36 -0.25 22.66
C ARG A 417 26.41 0.76 23.26
N VAL A 418 25.36 0.27 23.89
CA VAL A 418 24.40 1.07 24.64
C VAL A 418 24.32 0.56 26.06
N ARG A 419 24.55 1.44 27.04
CA ARG A 419 24.45 1.07 28.46
C ARG A 419 23.00 1.18 28.93
N ASN A 420 22.52 0.17 29.61
CA ASN A 420 21.25 0.18 30.31
C ASN A 420 21.50 0.23 31.82
N PRO A 421 21.33 1.37 32.48
CA PRO A 421 21.46 1.46 33.94
C PRO A 421 20.32 0.74 34.67
N ASP A 422 19.16 0.61 34.03
CA ASP A 422 17.93 0.07 34.61
C ASP A 422 17.80 -1.45 34.34
N PHE A 423 18.93 -2.14 34.08
CA PHE A 423 18.91 -3.58 33.72
C PHE A 423 18.35 -4.50 34.81
N ALA A 424 18.29 -4.00 36.05
CA ALA A 424 17.75 -4.76 37.18
C ALA A 424 16.21 -4.85 37.13
N ASP A 425 15.54 -3.94 36.45
CA ASP A 425 14.08 -3.84 36.38
C ASP A 425 13.46 -4.75 35.29
N GLY A 426 14.28 -5.60 34.67
CA GLY A 426 13.82 -6.64 33.76
C GLY A 426 14.27 -6.50 32.31
N LEU A 427 13.93 -7.51 31.49
CA LEU A 427 14.35 -7.64 30.09
C LEU A 427 13.81 -6.50 29.21
N SER A 428 12.61 -5.99 29.52
CA SER A 428 11.94 -4.92 28.77
C SER A 428 12.74 -3.62 28.73
N THR A 429 13.46 -3.27 29.82
CA THR A 429 14.31 -2.06 29.86
C THR A 429 15.47 -2.16 28.89
N SER A 430 16.08 -3.33 28.76
CA SER A 430 17.16 -3.58 27.81
C SER A 430 16.66 -3.58 26.36
N LEU A 431 15.49 -4.18 26.12
CA LEU A 431 14.85 -4.18 24.82
C LEU A 431 14.54 -2.74 24.36
N ARG A 432 13.93 -1.93 25.22
CA ARG A 432 13.62 -0.51 24.97
C ARG A 432 14.88 0.28 24.59
N ARG A 433 15.95 0.16 25.38
CA ARG A 433 17.22 0.84 25.11
C ARG A 433 17.81 0.45 23.75
N GLY A 434 17.75 -0.84 23.40
CA GLY A 434 18.20 -1.34 22.11
C GLY A 434 17.39 -0.81 20.93
N ILE A 435 16.06 -0.82 21.04
CA ILE A 435 15.16 -0.33 19.99
C ILE A 435 15.33 1.18 19.76
N VAL A 436 15.44 1.98 20.83
CA VAL A 436 15.63 3.44 20.73
C VAL A 436 16.97 3.81 20.08
N ALA A 437 17.99 2.97 20.23
CA ALA A 437 19.31 3.19 19.65
C ALA A 437 19.40 2.80 18.16
N LEU A 438 18.40 2.14 17.60
CA LEU A 438 18.40 1.76 16.19
C LEU A 438 18.18 2.99 15.29
N PRO A 439 18.87 3.08 14.15
CA PRO A 439 18.59 4.10 13.14
C PRO A 439 17.14 4.06 12.66
N PRO A 440 16.51 5.24 12.45
CA PRO A 440 15.08 5.31 12.08
C PRO A 440 14.77 4.82 10.65
N ASP A 441 15.77 4.64 9.82
CA ASP A 441 15.67 4.24 8.41
C ASP A 441 15.76 2.72 8.18
N LEU A 442 15.72 1.92 9.24
CA LEU A 442 15.62 0.46 9.16
C LEU A 442 14.17 0.02 8.87
N ASP A 443 14.05 -1.12 8.20
CA ASP A 443 12.75 -1.78 7.95
C ASP A 443 12.35 -2.71 9.10
N GLY A 444 13.36 -3.20 9.86
CA GLY A 444 13.16 -4.08 11.00
C GLY A 444 14.43 -4.35 11.78
N ALA A 445 14.30 -5.09 12.88
CA ALA A 445 15.43 -5.51 13.71
C ALA A 445 15.25 -6.91 14.27
N LEU A 446 16.36 -7.64 14.33
CA LEU A 446 16.49 -8.91 15.03
C LEU A 446 16.72 -8.65 16.53
N ILE A 447 15.96 -9.30 17.38
CA ILE A 447 16.19 -9.30 18.83
C ILE A 447 16.90 -10.61 19.19
N CYS A 448 18.18 -10.49 19.52
CA CYS A 448 19.06 -11.62 19.79
C CYS A 448 19.45 -11.67 21.26
N LEU A 449 19.44 -12.85 21.85
CA LEU A 449 19.92 -13.09 23.20
C LEU A 449 21.42 -13.41 23.20
N GLY A 450 22.17 -12.81 24.12
CA GLY A 450 23.63 -12.97 24.20
C GLY A 450 24.10 -14.36 24.67
N ASP A 451 23.19 -15.22 25.14
CA ASP A 451 23.40 -16.55 25.66
C ASP A 451 23.08 -17.70 24.70
N MET A 452 22.92 -17.39 23.40
CA MET A 452 22.63 -18.36 22.34
C MET A 452 23.84 -18.59 21.40
N PRO A 453 24.93 -19.23 21.86
CA PRO A 453 26.20 -19.30 21.13
C PRO A 453 26.17 -20.20 19.88
N LEU A 454 25.12 -21.01 19.71
CA LEU A 454 24.96 -21.92 18.59
C LEU A 454 24.33 -21.29 17.35
N ILE A 455 23.72 -20.11 17.49
CA ILE A 455 23.16 -19.36 16.34
C ILE A 455 24.27 -19.05 15.33
N SER A 456 23.98 -19.19 14.06
CA SER A 456 24.87 -18.89 12.96
C SER A 456 24.39 -17.72 12.10
N GLY A 457 25.28 -17.07 11.35
CA GLY A 457 24.91 -16.05 10.38
C GLY A 457 23.89 -16.57 9.34
N ARG A 458 23.97 -17.86 8.98
CA ARG A 458 23.02 -18.50 8.04
C ARG A 458 21.59 -18.57 8.62
N HIS A 459 21.44 -18.86 9.93
CA HIS A 459 20.11 -18.81 10.58
C HIS A 459 19.52 -17.40 10.48
N ILE A 460 20.31 -16.38 10.78
CA ILE A 460 19.92 -14.97 10.73
C ILE A 460 19.53 -14.55 9.31
N ASP A 461 20.33 -14.91 8.30
CA ASP A 461 20.06 -14.58 6.90
C ASP A 461 18.79 -15.27 6.37
N ARG A 462 18.45 -16.48 6.87
CA ARG A 462 17.17 -17.13 6.54
C ARG A 462 15.98 -16.36 7.10
N LEU A 463 16.08 -15.83 8.33
CA LEU A 463 15.03 -14.98 8.90
C LEU A 463 14.89 -13.68 8.11
N ILE A 464 16.00 -13.05 7.72
CA ILE A 464 15.99 -11.82 6.89
C ILE A 464 15.36 -12.10 5.52
N ALA A 465 15.67 -13.23 4.89
CA ALA A 465 15.11 -13.62 3.60
C ALA A 465 13.59 -13.89 3.65
N ALA A 466 13.08 -14.36 4.80
CA ALA A 466 11.65 -14.60 5.00
C ALA A 466 10.87 -13.33 5.34
N PHE A 467 11.55 -12.24 5.72
CA PHE A 467 10.93 -11.00 6.14
C PHE A 467 10.29 -10.27 4.98
N ASN A 468 8.97 -10.14 5.03
CA ASN A 468 8.19 -9.37 4.09
C ASN A 468 6.94 -8.80 4.80
N PRO A 469 7.07 -7.64 5.46
CA PRO A 469 5.96 -7.05 6.21
C PRO A 469 4.79 -6.63 5.32
N ILE A 470 5.02 -6.49 4.01
CA ILE A 470 3.98 -6.17 3.03
C ILE A 470 3.05 -7.37 2.81
N GLU A 471 3.62 -8.58 2.79
CA GLU A 471 2.87 -9.84 2.64
C GLU A 471 2.40 -10.43 3.98
N GLY A 472 2.31 -9.62 5.04
CA GLY A 472 1.88 -10.09 6.36
C GLY A 472 2.95 -10.82 7.17
N ARG A 473 4.20 -10.94 6.67
CA ARG A 473 5.33 -11.53 7.39
C ARG A 473 6.16 -10.45 8.07
N ALA A 474 5.55 -9.77 9.04
CA ALA A 474 6.13 -8.64 9.75
C ALA A 474 6.83 -9.02 11.06
N ILE A 475 6.58 -10.22 11.58
CA ILE A 475 7.28 -10.85 12.70
C ILE A 475 7.77 -12.19 12.20
N ILE A 476 9.09 -12.41 12.15
CA ILE A 476 9.64 -13.69 11.70
C ILE A 476 10.20 -14.44 12.90
N VAL A 477 9.66 -15.63 13.13
CA VAL A 477 9.99 -16.49 14.25
C VAL A 477 10.64 -17.78 13.73
N PRO A 478 11.85 -18.14 14.17
CA PRO A 478 12.42 -19.43 13.81
C PRO A 478 11.69 -20.55 14.55
N THR A 479 11.46 -21.66 13.86
CA THR A 479 10.85 -22.87 14.44
C THR A 479 11.75 -24.08 14.24
N ARG A 480 11.60 -25.04 15.14
CA ARG A 480 12.20 -26.36 15.02
C ARG A 480 11.24 -27.41 15.54
N ARG A 481 10.77 -28.32 14.67
CA ARG A 481 9.76 -29.36 15.00
C ARG A 481 8.54 -28.77 15.71
N GLY A 482 8.02 -27.65 15.20
CA GLY A 482 6.86 -26.94 15.75
C GLY A 482 7.13 -26.11 17.02
N LYS A 483 8.37 -26.08 17.56
CA LYS A 483 8.73 -25.23 18.69
C LYS A 483 9.34 -23.92 18.20
N ARG A 484 8.82 -22.80 18.68
CA ARG A 484 9.32 -21.44 18.38
C ARG A 484 10.59 -21.15 19.20
N GLY A 485 11.59 -20.53 18.56
CA GLY A 485 12.87 -20.18 19.16
C GLY A 485 13.25 -18.70 19.00
N ASN A 486 14.52 -18.40 19.17
CA ASN A 486 15.14 -17.09 18.98
C ASN A 486 16.30 -17.20 17.97
N PRO A 487 16.75 -16.06 17.36
CA PRO A 487 16.26 -14.69 17.50
C PRO A 487 14.95 -14.43 16.72
N VAL A 488 14.19 -13.44 17.14
CA VAL A 488 12.96 -13.02 16.45
C VAL A 488 13.23 -11.72 15.69
N LEU A 489 12.81 -11.66 14.42
CA LEU A 489 12.91 -10.48 13.59
C LEU A 489 11.57 -9.72 13.60
N TRP A 490 11.64 -8.44 13.94
CA TRP A 490 10.49 -7.56 14.08
C TRP A 490 10.52 -6.43 13.06
N SER A 491 9.41 -6.16 12.41
CA SER A 491 9.24 -4.95 11.60
C SER A 491 9.26 -3.70 12.49
N LYS A 492 9.81 -2.60 11.97
CA LYS A 492 9.86 -1.31 12.67
C LYS A 492 8.51 -0.80 13.17
N ARG A 493 7.41 -1.26 12.59
CA ARG A 493 6.05 -0.90 13.02
C ARG A 493 5.75 -1.28 14.46
N PHE A 494 6.47 -2.30 15.02
CA PHE A 494 6.31 -2.76 16.39
C PHE A 494 7.26 -2.06 17.38
N PHE A 495 8.18 -1.22 16.90
CA PHE A 495 9.14 -0.54 17.78
C PHE A 495 8.47 0.35 18.83
N PRO A 496 7.40 1.12 18.52
CA PRO A 496 6.67 1.86 19.55
C PRO A 496 6.07 0.97 20.63
N GLU A 497 5.39 -0.12 20.27
CA GLU A 497 4.80 -1.08 21.22
C GLU A 497 5.89 -1.75 22.08
N MET A 498 7.02 -2.14 21.46
CA MET A 498 8.16 -2.73 22.16
C MET A 498 8.85 -1.74 23.12
N ALA A 499 8.79 -0.45 22.84
CA ALA A 499 9.34 0.60 23.72
C ALA A 499 8.44 0.88 24.94
N GLU A 500 7.16 0.53 24.89
CA GLU A 500 6.20 0.71 26.00
C GLU A 500 6.13 -0.51 26.94
N LEU A 501 6.81 -1.62 26.59
CA LEU A 501 6.81 -2.83 27.42
C LEU A 501 7.41 -2.58 28.81
N GLY A 502 6.79 -3.15 29.84
CA GLY A 502 7.23 -3.07 31.23
C GLY A 502 7.51 -4.47 31.85
N GLY A 503 8.34 -4.49 32.89
CA GLY A 503 8.62 -5.70 33.67
C GLY A 503 9.57 -6.71 32.99
N ASP A 504 9.58 -7.92 33.48
CA ASP A 504 10.48 -9.01 33.01
C ASP A 504 9.89 -9.80 31.80
N VAL A 505 8.92 -9.22 31.13
CA VAL A 505 8.23 -9.82 29.98
C VAL A 505 8.89 -9.32 28.70
N GLY A 506 9.47 -10.24 27.94
CA GLY A 506 9.95 -9.92 26.58
C GLY A 506 8.78 -9.73 25.61
N ALA A 507 9.07 -9.39 24.35
CA ALA A 507 8.05 -9.15 23.31
C ALA A 507 7.23 -10.40 22.89
N LYS A 508 7.33 -11.53 23.61
CA LYS A 508 6.65 -12.79 23.24
C LYS A 508 5.13 -12.69 23.18
N HIS A 509 4.50 -11.87 24.03
CA HIS A 509 3.05 -11.68 24.01
C HIS A 509 2.56 -11.00 22.73
N LEU A 510 3.36 -10.08 22.16
CA LEU A 510 3.06 -9.43 20.88
C LEU A 510 2.98 -10.44 19.72
N ILE A 511 3.74 -11.55 19.78
CA ILE A 511 3.63 -12.64 18.80
C ILE A 511 2.24 -13.28 18.83
N GLY A 512 1.64 -13.41 20.01
CA GLY A 512 0.28 -13.93 20.16
C GLY A 512 -0.80 -12.92 19.76
N GLU A 513 -0.58 -11.64 20.06
CA GLU A 513 -1.52 -10.55 19.72
C GLU A 513 -1.57 -10.25 18.23
N HIS A 514 -0.49 -10.51 17.50
CA HIS A 514 -0.33 -10.27 16.07
C HIS A 514 -0.07 -11.57 15.29
N ALA A 515 -0.74 -12.66 15.68
CA ALA A 515 -0.50 -13.99 15.10
C ALA A 515 -0.65 -14.03 13.56
N GLU A 516 -1.51 -13.19 13.00
CA GLU A 516 -1.75 -13.05 11.55
C GLU A 516 -0.58 -12.43 10.78
N LEU A 517 0.40 -11.84 11.49
CA LEU A 517 1.57 -11.18 10.92
C LEU A 517 2.86 -11.95 11.18
N VAL A 518 2.72 -13.16 11.74
CA VAL A 518 3.84 -14.02 12.09
C VAL A 518 4.15 -14.96 10.93
N GLY A 519 5.37 -14.85 10.39
CA GLY A 519 5.98 -15.83 9.50
C GLY A 519 6.86 -16.79 10.29
N GLU A 520 6.60 -18.08 10.23
CA GLU A 520 7.42 -19.11 10.84
C GLU A 520 8.45 -19.66 9.84
N VAL A 521 9.70 -19.82 10.30
CA VAL A 521 10.80 -20.34 9.48
C VAL A 521 11.39 -21.56 10.14
N GLU A 522 11.14 -22.73 9.57
CA GLU A 522 11.71 -23.99 10.08
C GLU A 522 13.23 -24.01 9.86
N MET A 523 13.99 -24.33 10.91
CA MET A 523 15.44 -24.41 10.92
C MET A 523 15.93 -25.85 10.84
N ASP A 524 17.14 -26.03 10.34
CA ASP A 524 17.70 -27.38 10.09
C ASP A 524 18.22 -28.04 11.37
N ASP A 525 18.54 -27.26 12.42
CA ASP A 525 19.10 -27.72 13.67
C ASP A 525 18.44 -27.06 14.91
N ASP A 526 18.81 -27.50 16.08
CA ASP A 526 18.21 -27.07 17.36
C ASP A 526 18.85 -25.77 17.91
N ALA A 527 19.77 -25.12 17.22
CA ALA A 527 20.52 -23.93 17.68
C ALA A 527 19.62 -22.80 18.18
N ILE A 528 18.44 -22.65 17.56
CA ILE A 528 17.44 -21.63 17.90
C ILE A 528 16.70 -21.88 19.22
N LEU A 529 16.81 -23.08 19.77
CA LEU A 529 16.14 -23.51 21.01
C LEU A 529 17.11 -23.61 22.19
N VAL A 530 18.42 -23.43 21.96
CA VAL A 530 19.46 -23.63 22.99
C VAL A 530 19.94 -22.27 23.49
N ASP A 531 19.46 -21.92 24.69
CA ASP A 531 19.98 -20.85 25.52
C ASP A 531 20.77 -21.45 26.69
N ILE A 532 21.85 -20.80 27.10
CA ILE A 532 22.72 -21.28 28.18
C ILE A 532 22.37 -20.53 29.46
N ASP A 533 21.60 -21.19 30.32
CA ASP A 533 21.14 -20.63 31.60
C ASP A 533 21.82 -21.25 32.84
N THR A 534 22.42 -22.45 32.69
CA THR A 534 23.04 -23.19 33.82
C THR A 534 24.45 -23.67 33.45
N PRO A 535 25.31 -23.98 34.47
CA PRO A 535 26.63 -24.57 34.24
C PRO A 535 26.57 -25.88 33.45
N GLU A 536 25.59 -26.73 33.71
CA GLU A 536 25.41 -28.02 33.05
C GLU A 536 25.11 -27.85 31.55
N ALA A 537 24.27 -26.84 31.21
CA ALA A 537 23.98 -26.50 29.81
C ALA A 537 25.25 -26.00 29.07
N LEU A 538 26.08 -25.21 29.74
CA LEU A 538 27.37 -24.77 29.23
C LEU A 538 28.32 -25.94 28.94
N ASP A 539 28.44 -26.86 29.88
CA ASP A 539 29.32 -28.04 29.76
C ASP A 539 28.81 -28.99 28.65
N ALA A 540 27.51 -29.18 28.53
CA ALA A 540 26.93 -29.97 27.44
C ALA A 540 27.28 -29.40 26.04
N VAL A 541 27.28 -28.06 25.88
CA VAL A 541 27.65 -27.40 24.63
C VAL A 541 29.16 -27.53 24.38
N ARG A 542 30.01 -27.44 25.41
CA ARG A 542 31.46 -27.64 25.32
C ARG A 542 31.80 -29.05 24.88
N GLN A 543 31.13 -30.07 25.45
CA GLN A 543 31.36 -31.49 25.13
C GLN A 543 30.96 -31.83 23.70
N LYS A 544 29.82 -31.37 23.23
CA LYS A 544 29.36 -31.59 21.85
C LYS A 544 30.28 -30.99 20.77
N ARG A 545 31.16 -30.06 21.13
CA ARG A 545 32.09 -29.38 20.22
C ARG A 545 33.53 -29.84 20.32
N ARG A 546 33.89 -30.66 21.29
CA ARG A 546 35.21 -31.31 21.26
C ARG A 546 35.29 -32.20 20.04
N PRO A 547 36.26 -31.99 19.12
CA PRO A 547 36.47 -32.94 18.03
C PRO A 547 36.74 -34.29 18.64
N ALA A 548 36.22 -35.36 18.03
CA ALA A 548 36.55 -36.72 18.35
C ALA A 548 38.05 -36.94 17.98
N VAL A 549 38.93 -36.55 18.88
CA VAL A 549 40.35 -36.92 18.86
C VAL A 549 40.51 -37.95 20.01
N GLU A 550 41.03 -39.13 19.64
CA GLU A 550 41.34 -40.27 20.47
C GLU A 550 40.28 -41.39 20.54
N ALA A 551 40.21 -42.12 19.44
CA ALA A 551 40.06 -43.57 19.50
C ALA A 551 40.93 -44.18 18.39
N ALA A 552 42.27 -44.04 18.54
CA ALA A 552 43.28 -44.84 17.80
C ALA A 552 44.49 -44.93 18.70
N CYS A 553 44.43 -45.89 19.61
CA CYS A 553 45.58 -46.63 20.14
C CYS A 553 45.19 -48.07 20.34
#